data_b59b4c60007946ea35bc6bdfe1cb9089
#
_entry.id   b59b4c60007946ea35bc6bdfe1cb9089
#
_cell.length_a   1.000
_cell.length_b   1.000
_cell.length_c   1.000
_cell.angle_alpha   90.00
_cell.angle_beta   90.00
_cell.angle_gamma   90.00
#
_symmetry.space_group_name_H-M   'P 1'
#
loop_
_entity.id
_entity.type
_entity.pdbx_description
1 polymer ?
#
loop_
_entity_poly.entity_id
_entity_poly.type
_entity_poly.pdbx_seq_one_letter_code
_entity_poly.pdbx_strand_id
1 'polypeptide(L)'
;MHERALARYADHVIEQSQWMKQVEANPGHSQWYIERFRQLAAAGEDIVGEARLIDAMVSRGSRVLDAGCGPGRNAGYLHAVGHGVLGVDVDPALIGAAREDYPGPEYVVSDLAEMDLPAHGITEPLDAILCAGNVMAFLAPSTRTEVLRRFAAHLAEDGRAVIGFGAGRGYPFQDFFDDAAAGGLVPQLRLSSWDLRPFTEDSEFLVAVLGKRAS
;
A
#
# COMPACT_ATOMS: atom_id res chain seq x y z
N MET A 1 3.97 34.75 -24.47
CA MET A 1 4.62 33.57 -23.83
C MET A 1 4.01 33.16 -22.49
N HIS A 2 3.01 33.89 -21.95
CA HIS A 2 2.36 33.60 -20.65
C HIS A 2 1.18 32.64 -20.77
N GLU A 3 0.51 32.53 -21.93
CA GLU A 3 -0.66 31.65 -22.10
C GLU A 3 -0.33 30.17 -22.27
N ARG A 4 0.90 29.79 -22.66
CA ARG A 4 1.31 28.39 -22.80
C ARG A 4 1.73 27.72 -21.48
N ALA A 5 1.94 28.50 -20.42
CA ALA A 5 2.25 27.98 -19.09
C ALA A 5 0.99 27.56 -18.31
N LEU A 6 -0.13 28.20 -18.56
CA LEU A 6 -1.41 27.93 -17.89
C LEU A 6 -2.16 26.71 -18.45
N ALA A 7 -1.83 26.26 -19.65
CA ALA A 7 -2.47 25.09 -20.28
C ALA A 7 -1.97 23.71 -19.76
N ARG A 8 -1.02 23.69 -18.83
CA ARG A 8 -0.51 22.45 -18.20
C ARG A 8 -1.15 22.12 -16.84
N TYR A 9 -2.01 23.00 -16.33
CA TYR A 9 -2.83 22.79 -15.13
C TYR A 9 -4.30 22.45 -15.48
N ALA A 10 -4.54 21.91 -16.68
CA ALA A 10 -5.86 21.38 -17.03
C ALA A 10 -6.05 20.03 -16.29
N ASP A 11 -6.74 20.08 -15.17
CA ASP A 11 -7.63 19.07 -14.59
C ASP A 11 -7.28 17.60 -14.86
N HIS A 12 -6.19 17.08 -14.34
CA HIS A 12 -6.12 15.67 -14.01
C HIS A 12 -6.81 15.46 -12.65
N VAL A 13 -8.13 15.54 -12.65
CA VAL A 13 -8.91 14.99 -11.55
C VAL A 13 -8.68 13.48 -11.57
N ILE A 14 -7.84 12.98 -10.66
CA ILE A 14 -7.64 11.53 -10.50
C ILE A 14 -8.98 10.90 -10.14
N GLU A 15 -9.29 9.77 -10.77
CA GLU A 15 -10.49 9.02 -10.45
C GLU A 15 -10.44 8.60 -8.97
N GLN A 16 -11.50 8.93 -8.24
CA GLN A 16 -11.60 8.62 -6.83
C GLN A 16 -11.56 7.11 -6.57
N SER A 17 -10.81 6.69 -5.55
CA SER A 17 -10.73 5.29 -5.12
C SER A 17 -12.09 4.74 -4.69
N GLN A 18 -12.25 3.42 -4.76
CA GLN A 18 -13.47 2.75 -4.29
C GLN A 18 -13.64 2.92 -2.77
N TRP A 19 -12.54 3.03 -2.01
CA TRP A 19 -12.61 3.34 -0.58
C TRP A 19 -13.28 4.68 -0.33
N MET A 20 -12.82 5.74 -0.97
CA MET A 20 -13.40 7.07 -0.79
C MET A 20 -14.85 7.17 -1.28
N LYS A 21 -15.21 6.45 -2.35
CA LYS A 21 -16.62 6.32 -2.76
C LYS A 21 -17.49 5.67 -1.68
N GLN A 22 -16.96 4.67 -0.95
CA GLN A 22 -17.65 4.04 0.18
C GLN A 22 -17.78 4.98 1.36
N VAL A 23 -16.75 5.76 1.68
CA VAL A 23 -16.76 6.77 2.76
C VAL A 23 -17.78 7.87 2.46
N GLU A 24 -17.86 8.36 1.21
CA GLU A 24 -18.87 9.33 0.80
C GLU A 24 -20.29 8.78 0.92
N ALA A 25 -20.50 7.54 0.51
CA ALA A 25 -21.79 6.87 0.60
C ALA A 25 -22.18 6.54 2.06
N ASN A 26 -21.21 6.33 2.94
CA ASN A 26 -21.38 6.02 4.35
C ASN A 26 -20.34 6.76 5.21
N PRO A 27 -20.62 7.95 5.72
CA PRO A 27 -19.66 8.73 6.53
C PRO A 27 -19.15 8.04 7.80
N GLY A 28 -19.83 6.99 8.27
CA GLY A 28 -19.39 6.16 9.40
C GLY A 28 -18.41 5.03 9.02
N HIS A 29 -18.10 4.85 7.74
CA HIS A 29 -17.32 3.69 7.26
C HIS A 29 -15.90 3.66 7.82
N SER A 30 -15.19 4.76 7.79
CA SER A 30 -13.82 4.87 8.34
C SER A 30 -13.81 4.59 9.85
N GLN A 31 -14.75 5.17 10.60
CA GLN A 31 -14.84 4.94 12.05
C GLN A 31 -15.16 3.47 12.38
N TRP A 32 -16.08 2.86 11.64
CA TRP A 32 -16.38 1.44 11.78
C TRP A 32 -15.13 0.57 11.54
N TYR A 33 -14.33 0.89 10.52
CA TYR A 33 -13.11 0.16 10.19
C TYR A 33 -12.04 0.30 11.28
N ILE A 34 -11.84 1.52 11.82
CA ILE A 34 -10.94 1.79 12.94
C ILE A 34 -11.34 0.96 14.15
N GLU A 35 -12.61 1.05 14.56
CA GLU A 35 -13.12 0.36 15.74
C GLU A 35 -13.02 -1.16 15.61
N ARG A 36 -13.25 -1.70 14.42
CA ARG A 36 -13.06 -3.13 14.14
C ARG A 36 -11.64 -3.59 14.46
N PHE A 37 -10.60 -2.85 14.03
CA PHE A 37 -9.21 -3.23 14.31
C PHE A 37 -8.83 -3.03 15.77
N ARG A 38 -9.36 -2.00 16.44
CA ARG A 38 -9.20 -1.82 17.88
C ARG A 38 -9.79 -3.01 18.66
N GLN A 39 -10.97 -3.48 18.27
CA GLN A 39 -11.61 -4.65 18.88
C GLN A 39 -10.80 -5.94 18.66
N LEU A 40 -10.32 -6.20 17.44
CA LEU A 40 -9.47 -7.35 17.14
C LEU A 40 -8.19 -7.32 17.97
N ALA A 41 -7.52 -6.16 18.06
CA ALA A 41 -6.33 -6.00 18.89
C ALA A 41 -6.62 -6.21 20.39
N ALA A 42 -7.72 -5.67 20.91
CA ALA A 42 -8.14 -5.86 22.30
C ALA A 42 -8.53 -7.31 22.61
N ALA A 43 -9.02 -8.06 21.63
CA ALA A 43 -9.29 -9.48 21.74
C ALA A 43 -8.02 -10.37 21.68
N GLY A 44 -6.84 -9.78 21.41
CA GLY A 44 -5.59 -10.51 21.25
C GLY A 44 -5.46 -11.27 19.93
N GLU A 45 -6.26 -10.91 18.93
CA GLU A 45 -6.17 -11.50 17.60
C GLU A 45 -4.85 -11.12 16.91
N ASP A 46 -4.32 -12.04 16.11
CA ASP A 46 -3.13 -11.78 15.31
C ASP A 46 -3.46 -10.91 14.09
N ILE A 47 -3.19 -9.62 14.20
CA ILE A 47 -3.49 -8.64 13.16
C ILE A 47 -2.26 -8.12 12.40
N VAL A 48 -1.08 -8.72 12.61
CA VAL A 48 0.20 -8.21 12.06
C VAL A 48 0.98 -9.26 11.26
N GLY A 49 0.32 -10.30 10.79
CA GLY A 49 0.94 -11.37 10.02
C GLY A 49 1.67 -10.88 8.77
N GLU A 50 1.10 -9.88 8.10
CA GLU A 50 1.67 -9.24 6.91
C GLU A 50 2.98 -8.51 7.26
N ALA A 51 2.99 -7.78 8.36
CA ALA A 51 4.18 -7.05 8.81
C ALA A 51 5.31 -7.99 9.24
N ARG A 52 4.99 -9.15 9.87
CA ARG A 52 6.01 -10.16 10.20
C ARG A 52 6.68 -10.76 8.97
N LEU A 53 5.96 -10.94 7.87
CA LEU A 53 6.57 -11.38 6.62
C LEU A 53 7.57 -10.34 6.11
N ILE A 54 7.22 -9.06 6.13
CA ILE A 54 8.13 -7.97 5.74
C ILE A 54 9.36 -7.95 6.65
N ASP A 55 9.18 -8.01 7.99
CA ASP A 55 10.29 -8.02 8.95
C ASP A 55 11.28 -9.18 8.70
N ALA A 56 10.77 -10.35 8.31
CA ALA A 56 11.61 -11.50 7.96
C ALA A 56 12.33 -11.35 6.61
N MET A 57 11.83 -10.52 5.71
CA MET A 57 12.35 -10.34 4.35
C MET A 57 13.45 -9.29 4.24
N VAL A 58 13.51 -8.34 5.16
CA VAL A 58 14.41 -7.18 5.09
C VAL A 58 15.46 -7.19 6.21
N SER A 59 16.54 -6.46 6.03
CA SER A 59 17.56 -6.26 7.05
C SER A 59 17.03 -5.41 8.21
N ARG A 60 17.65 -5.51 9.40
CA ARG A 60 17.32 -4.65 10.54
C ARG A 60 17.52 -3.17 10.17
N GLY A 61 16.61 -2.31 10.59
CA GLY A 61 16.68 -0.87 10.32
C GLY A 61 16.31 -0.47 8.90
N SER A 62 15.75 -1.39 8.10
CA SER A 62 15.29 -1.09 6.74
C SER A 62 14.20 -0.03 6.70
N ARG A 63 14.10 0.65 5.55
CA ARG A 63 13.03 1.62 5.27
C ARG A 63 11.87 0.94 4.57
N VAL A 64 10.70 1.03 5.18
CA VAL A 64 9.49 0.35 4.73
C VAL A 64 8.34 1.34 4.54
N LEU A 65 7.69 1.27 3.39
CA LEU A 65 6.40 1.91 3.15
C LEU A 65 5.27 0.93 3.44
N ASP A 66 4.33 1.32 4.29
CA ASP A 66 3.01 0.68 4.43
C ASP A 66 2.01 1.47 3.56
N ALA A 67 1.77 0.98 2.35
CA ALA A 67 0.96 1.62 1.31
C ALA A 67 -0.51 1.23 1.46
N GLY A 68 -1.36 2.18 1.80
CA GLY A 68 -2.72 1.94 2.25
C GLY A 68 -2.71 1.41 3.70
N CYS A 69 -2.00 2.14 4.58
CA CYS A 69 -1.71 1.67 5.93
C CYS A 69 -2.94 1.56 6.84
N GLY A 70 -4.09 2.15 6.43
CA GLY A 70 -5.28 2.17 7.25
C GLY A 70 -5.02 2.79 8.63
N PRO A 71 -5.55 2.19 9.73
CA PRO A 71 -5.32 2.66 11.08
C PRO A 71 -3.93 2.26 11.65
N GLY A 72 -2.95 1.88 10.81
CA GLY A 72 -1.53 1.84 11.17
C GLY A 72 -1.00 0.56 11.81
N ARG A 73 -1.77 -0.54 11.89
CA ARG A 73 -1.36 -1.77 12.59
C ARG A 73 -0.02 -2.36 12.11
N ASN A 74 0.18 -2.43 10.79
CA ASN A 74 1.41 -2.95 10.21
C ASN A 74 2.57 -1.97 10.36
N ALA A 75 2.34 -0.69 10.10
CA ALA A 75 3.33 0.37 10.30
C ALA A 75 3.82 0.41 11.76
N GLY A 76 2.89 0.34 12.73
CA GLY A 76 3.23 0.30 14.14
C GLY A 76 4.08 -0.90 14.54
N TYR A 77 3.73 -2.10 14.07
CA TYR A 77 4.53 -3.30 14.33
C TYR A 77 5.94 -3.16 13.76
N LEU A 78 6.07 -2.80 12.48
CA LEU A 78 7.38 -2.67 11.82
C LEU A 78 8.27 -1.62 12.49
N HIS A 79 7.68 -0.52 12.94
CA HIS A 79 8.40 0.48 13.72
C HIS A 79 8.87 -0.06 15.08
N ALA A 80 7.99 -0.78 15.79
CA ALA A 80 8.31 -1.36 17.10
C ALA A 80 9.46 -2.38 17.05
N VAL A 81 9.65 -3.07 15.91
CA VAL A 81 10.78 -4.00 15.70
C VAL A 81 12.00 -3.33 15.09
N GLY A 82 12.01 -1.99 14.96
CA GLY A 82 13.20 -1.18 14.67
C GLY A 82 13.39 -0.79 13.19
N HIS A 83 12.34 -0.84 12.35
CA HIS A 83 12.40 -0.31 10.99
C HIS A 83 12.05 1.19 10.93
N GLY A 84 12.59 1.91 9.94
CA GLY A 84 12.12 3.22 9.56
C GLY A 84 10.84 3.09 8.72
N VAL A 85 9.70 3.54 9.23
CA VAL A 85 8.41 3.26 8.61
C VAL A 85 7.66 4.52 8.22
N LEU A 86 7.17 4.53 6.99
CA LEU A 86 6.21 5.50 6.47
C LEU A 86 4.88 4.80 6.21
N GLY A 87 3.79 5.29 6.78
CA GLY A 87 2.43 4.90 6.46
C GLY A 87 1.76 5.93 5.54
N VAL A 88 1.18 5.49 4.44
CA VAL A 88 0.42 6.35 3.52
C VAL A 88 -0.99 5.79 3.36
N ASP A 89 -1.99 6.64 3.52
CA ASP A 89 -3.39 6.31 3.24
C ASP A 89 -4.14 7.54 2.71
N VAL A 90 -5.15 7.32 1.89
CA VAL A 90 -5.98 8.37 1.31
C VAL A 90 -6.99 8.94 2.31
N ASP A 91 -7.32 8.19 3.36
CA ASP A 91 -8.33 8.55 4.34
C ASP A 91 -7.72 9.27 5.56
N PRO A 92 -7.99 10.56 5.74
CA PRO A 92 -7.46 11.32 6.88
C PRO A 92 -7.95 10.81 8.24
N ALA A 93 -9.12 10.17 8.32
CA ALA A 93 -9.62 9.60 9.56
C ALA A 93 -8.80 8.36 9.95
N LEU A 94 -8.44 7.51 9.00
CA LEU A 94 -7.56 6.36 9.24
C LEU A 94 -6.16 6.81 9.68
N ILE A 95 -5.58 7.81 9.01
CA ILE A 95 -4.28 8.39 9.39
C ILE A 95 -4.34 9.03 10.78
N GLY A 96 -5.47 9.69 11.13
CA GLY A 96 -5.67 10.21 12.49
C GLY A 96 -5.60 9.10 13.54
N ALA A 97 -6.30 7.99 13.33
CA ALA A 97 -6.28 6.82 14.20
C ALA A 97 -4.89 6.17 14.25
N ALA A 98 -4.19 6.05 13.09
CA ALA A 98 -2.85 5.49 13.03
C ALA A 98 -1.86 6.27 13.92
N ARG A 99 -1.91 7.60 13.90
CA ARG A 99 -1.07 8.45 14.75
C ARG A 99 -1.38 8.32 16.24
N GLU A 100 -2.65 8.09 16.58
CA GLU A 100 -3.12 7.91 17.96
C GLU A 100 -2.73 6.52 18.50
N ASP A 101 -3.07 5.46 17.74
CA ASP A 101 -2.96 4.07 18.20
C ASP A 101 -1.54 3.51 18.05
N TYR A 102 -0.77 4.00 17.07
CA TYR A 102 0.57 3.52 16.73
C TYR A 102 1.55 4.69 16.50
N PRO A 103 1.89 5.46 17.54
CA PRO A 103 2.86 6.55 17.43
C PRO A 103 4.26 6.02 17.10
N GLY A 104 5.03 6.80 16.33
CA GLY A 104 6.41 6.49 15.97
C GLY A 104 6.68 6.45 14.48
N PRO A 105 5.92 5.71 13.65
CA PRO A 105 5.99 5.85 12.20
C PRO A 105 5.67 7.26 11.73
N GLU A 106 6.21 7.64 10.59
CA GLU A 106 5.72 8.81 9.87
C GLU A 106 4.42 8.44 9.12
N TYR A 107 3.42 9.33 9.12
CA TYR A 107 2.15 9.09 8.45
C TYR A 107 1.76 10.26 7.55
N VAL A 108 1.41 9.95 6.30
CA VAL A 108 1.03 10.93 5.27
C VAL A 108 -0.36 10.60 4.72
N VAL A 109 -1.21 11.62 4.63
CA VAL A 109 -2.48 11.53 3.89
C VAL A 109 -2.18 11.80 2.42
N SER A 110 -2.32 10.78 1.57
CA SER A 110 -2.13 10.90 0.13
C SER A 110 -2.82 9.75 -0.61
N ASP A 111 -3.35 10.04 -1.79
CA ASP A 111 -3.67 8.97 -2.74
C ASP A 111 -2.37 8.34 -3.25
N LEU A 112 -2.32 7.01 -3.32
CA LEU A 112 -1.13 6.29 -3.81
C LEU A 112 -0.80 6.62 -5.27
N ALA A 113 -1.79 7.02 -6.05
CA ALA A 113 -1.59 7.46 -7.43
C ALA A 113 -1.00 8.86 -7.55
N GLU A 114 -1.02 9.66 -6.47
CA GLU A 114 -0.42 10.98 -6.38
C GLU A 114 0.81 11.01 -5.45
N MET A 115 1.13 9.90 -4.82
CA MET A 115 2.19 9.80 -3.82
C MET A 115 3.52 10.34 -4.34
N ASP A 116 4.00 11.41 -3.74
CA ASP A 116 5.29 12.06 -4.01
C ASP A 116 6.10 12.13 -2.70
N LEU A 117 6.85 11.09 -2.40
CA LEU A 117 7.63 10.99 -1.18
C LEU A 117 8.70 12.10 -1.05
N PRO A 118 9.42 12.50 -2.13
CA PRO A 118 10.33 13.63 -2.08
C PRO A 118 9.68 14.94 -1.64
N ALA A 119 8.42 15.20 -2.02
CA ALA A 119 7.70 16.41 -1.58
C ALA A 119 7.45 16.42 -0.05
N HIS A 120 7.50 15.25 0.59
CA HIS A 120 7.43 15.09 2.05
C HIS A 120 8.81 14.95 2.71
N GLY A 121 9.91 15.25 1.98
CA GLY A 121 11.27 15.15 2.51
C GLY A 121 11.86 13.74 2.54
N ILE A 122 11.14 12.75 2.01
CA ILE A 122 11.55 11.34 1.98
C ILE A 122 12.19 11.06 0.62
N THR A 123 13.51 11.27 0.54
CA THR A 123 14.27 11.18 -0.71
C THR A 123 15.02 9.86 -0.87
N GLU A 124 15.20 9.14 0.21
CA GLU A 124 15.94 7.89 0.20
C GLU A 124 15.08 6.73 -0.33
N PRO A 125 15.65 5.81 -1.13
CA PRO A 125 14.90 4.67 -1.64
C PRO A 125 14.40 3.74 -0.51
N LEU A 126 13.31 3.03 -0.78
CA LEU A 126 12.69 2.09 0.16
C LEU A 126 13.22 0.66 -0.05
N ASP A 127 13.51 -0.05 1.03
CA ASP A 127 13.93 -1.44 0.99
C ASP A 127 12.73 -2.37 0.75
N ALA A 128 11.56 -1.98 1.27
CA ALA A 128 10.31 -2.71 1.02
C ALA A 128 9.09 -1.78 0.96
N ILE A 129 8.09 -2.22 0.20
CA ILE A 129 6.74 -1.67 0.20
C ILE A 129 5.78 -2.80 0.58
N LEU A 130 5.00 -2.60 1.63
CA LEU A 130 3.86 -3.45 1.98
C LEU A 130 2.58 -2.82 1.46
N CYS A 131 1.78 -3.56 0.71
CA CYS A 131 0.45 -3.14 0.28
C CYS A 131 -0.54 -4.27 0.60
N ALA A 132 -1.13 -4.22 1.80
CA ALA A 132 -1.98 -5.27 2.36
C ALA A 132 -3.44 -4.81 2.51
N GLY A 133 -4.33 -5.68 3.00
CA GLY A 133 -5.71 -5.31 3.29
C GLY A 133 -6.59 -5.07 2.05
N ASN A 134 -6.26 -5.67 0.93
CA ASN A 134 -6.96 -5.50 -0.36
C ASN A 134 -6.86 -4.09 -0.98
N VAL A 135 -5.90 -3.27 -0.60
CA VAL A 135 -5.74 -1.89 -1.12
C VAL A 135 -5.82 -1.84 -2.63
N MET A 136 -5.15 -2.76 -3.34
CA MET A 136 -5.18 -2.81 -4.81
C MET A 136 -6.57 -2.95 -5.39
N ALA A 137 -7.48 -3.65 -4.71
CA ALA A 137 -8.88 -3.80 -5.14
C ALA A 137 -9.72 -2.53 -4.88
N PHE A 138 -9.28 -1.67 -3.96
CA PHE A 138 -9.93 -0.38 -3.68
C PHE A 138 -9.44 0.77 -4.56
N LEU A 139 -8.35 0.59 -5.31
CA LEU A 139 -7.89 1.61 -6.25
C LEU A 139 -8.91 1.83 -7.37
N ALA A 140 -8.99 3.05 -7.86
CA ALA A 140 -9.68 3.33 -9.10
C ALA A 140 -9.01 2.55 -10.26
N PRO A 141 -9.76 1.90 -11.16
CA PRO A 141 -9.16 1.12 -12.25
C PRO A 141 -8.14 1.89 -13.08
N SER A 142 -8.41 3.17 -13.35
CA SER A 142 -7.53 4.05 -14.14
C SER A 142 -6.21 4.41 -13.44
N THR A 143 -6.08 4.18 -12.12
CA THR A 143 -4.89 4.57 -11.34
C THR A 143 -3.95 3.40 -11.03
N ARG A 144 -4.35 2.16 -11.28
CA ARG A 144 -3.65 0.93 -10.86
C ARG A 144 -2.21 0.86 -11.37
N THR A 145 -2.01 1.04 -12.68
CA THR A 145 -0.67 1.05 -13.30
C THR A 145 0.19 2.19 -12.75
N GLU A 146 -0.40 3.38 -12.52
CA GLU A 146 0.33 4.53 -11.97
C GLU A 146 0.83 4.26 -10.54
N VAL A 147 0.00 3.66 -9.68
CA VAL A 147 0.41 3.26 -8.33
C VAL A 147 1.60 2.30 -8.37
N LEU A 148 1.54 1.28 -9.24
CA LEU A 148 2.62 0.30 -9.40
C LEU A 148 3.90 0.95 -9.95
N ARG A 149 3.77 1.92 -10.86
CA ARG A 149 4.89 2.71 -11.37
C ARG A 149 5.53 3.55 -10.27
N ARG A 150 4.74 4.16 -9.37
CA ARG A 150 5.26 4.90 -8.21
C ARG A 150 5.95 3.97 -7.22
N PHE A 151 5.43 2.77 -6.99
CA PHE A 151 6.13 1.79 -6.18
C PHE A 151 7.50 1.47 -6.76
N ALA A 152 7.59 1.19 -8.06
CA ALA A 152 8.87 0.95 -8.73
C ALA A 152 9.84 2.15 -8.61
N ALA A 153 9.32 3.37 -8.72
CA ALA A 153 10.14 4.59 -8.64
C ALA A 153 10.75 4.81 -7.24
N HIS A 154 10.03 4.45 -6.18
CA HIS A 154 10.48 4.64 -4.81
C HIS A 154 11.28 3.47 -4.22
N LEU A 155 11.23 2.27 -4.81
CA LEU A 155 12.03 1.13 -4.35
C LEU A 155 13.52 1.36 -4.58
N ALA A 156 14.35 0.84 -3.68
CA ALA A 156 15.77 0.58 -3.91
C ALA A 156 15.95 -0.43 -5.07
N GLU A 157 17.17 -0.57 -5.60
CA GLU A 157 17.44 -1.48 -6.72
C GLU A 157 17.06 -2.93 -6.36
N ASP A 158 17.46 -3.38 -5.16
CA ASP A 158 17.13 -4.70 -4.63
C ASP A 158 15.85 -4.71 -3.77
N GLY A 159 15.13 -3.59 -3.71
CA GLY A 159 13.92 -3.43 -2.94
C GLY A 159 12.75 -4.25 -3.50
N ARG A 160 11.80 -4.61 -2.65
CA ARG A 160 10.65 -5.44 -3.03
C ARG A 160 9.33 -4.84 -2.59
N ALA A 161 8.34 -4.89 -3.49
CA ALA A 161 6.95 -4.61 -3.14
C ALA A 161 6.22 -5.94 -2.86
N VAL A 162 5.57 -6.03 -1.70
CA VAL A 162 4.78 -7.19 -1.28
C VAL A 162 3.32 -6.77 -1.23
N ILE A 163 2.53 -7.31 -2.15
CA ILE A 163 1.17 -6.86 -2.41
C ILE A 163 0.21 -8.02 -2.23
N GLY A 164 -0.83 -7.84 -1.38
CA GLY A 164 -1.81 -8.89 -1.11
C GLY A 164 -3.25 -8.46 -1.26
N PHE A 165 -4.03 -9.22 -2.07
CA PHE A 165 -5.46 -9.00 -2.23
C PHE A 165 -6.20 -10.26 -2.69
N GLY A 166 -7.53 -10.29 -2.43
CA GLY A 166 -8.39 -11.42 -2.77
C GLY A 166 -8.93 -11.36 -4.18
N ALA A 167 -9.22 -12.55 -4.74
CA ALA A 167 -9.95 -12.72 -6.00
C ALA A 167 -11.39 -12.17 -5.91
N GLY A 168 -12.03 -11.98 -7.07
CA GLY A 168 -13.45 -11.59 -7.14
C GLY A 168 -13.76 -10.15 -6.70
N ARG A 169 -12.75 -9.29 -6.56
CA ARG A 169 -12.87 -7.90 -6.10
C ARG A 169 -12.74 -6.85 -7.22
N GLY A 170 -13.02 -7.24 -8.48
CA GLY A 170 -12.95 -6.32 -9.62
C GLY A 170 -11.53 -6.01 -10.11
N TYR A 171 -10.55 -6.81 -9.70
CA TYR A 171 -9.18 -6.77 -10.19
C TYR A 171 -8.66 -8.20 -10.38
N PRO A 172 -8.76 -8.78 -11.58
CA PRO A 172 -8.21 -10.09 -11.88
C PRO A 172 -6.69 -10.14 -11.63
N PHE A 173 -6.18 -11.27 -11.14
CA PHE A 173 -4.74 -11.40 -10.86
C PHE A 173 -3.89 -11.25 -12.12
N GLN A 174 -4.38 -11.68 -13.29
CA GLN A 174 -3.64 -11.50 -14.54
C GLN A 174 -3.52 -10.01 -14.90
N ASP A 175 -4.62 -9.24 -14.81
CA ASP A 175 -4.60 -7.80 -15.06
C ASP A 175 -3.63 -7.08 -14.11
N PHE A 176 -3.58 -7.50 -12.84
CA PHE A 176 -2.61 -6.99 -11.89
C PHE A 176 -1.16 -7.24 -12.33
N PHE A 177 -0.83 -8.44 -12.84
CA PHE A 177 0.52 -8.72 -13.31
C PHE A 177 0.87 -7.94 -14.58
N ASP A 178 -0.11 -7.73 -15.45
CA ASP A 178 0.07 -6.92 -16.66
C ASP A 178 0.32 -5.44 -16.30
N ASP A 179 -0.44 -4.89 -15.36
CA ASP A 179 -0.23 -3.55 -14.81
C ASP A 179 1.11 -3.43 -14.07
N ALA A 180 1.51 -4.45 -13.29
CA ALA A 180 2.81 -4.46 -12.61
C ALA A 180 3.96 -4.43 -13.63
N ALA A 181 3.86 -5.22 -14.69
CA ALA A 181 4.83 -5.22 -15.78
C ALA A 181 4.90 -3.87 -16.51
N ALA A 182 3.75 -3.23 -16.75
CA ALA A 182 3.68 -1.89 -17.32
C ALA A 182 4.23 -0.82 -16.37
N GLY A 183 4.06 -1.00 -15.05
CA GLY A 183 4.61 -0.15 -13.98
C GLY A 183 6.10 -0.36 -13.71
N GLY A 184 6.78 -1.32 -14.38
CA GLY A 184 8.22 -1.59 -14.20
C GLY A 184 8.54 -2.58 -13.09
N LEU A 185 7.56 -3.34 -12.61
CA LEU A 185 7.72 -4.39 -11.60
C LEU A 185 7.58 -5.78 -12.24
N VAL A 186 8.32 -6.75 -11.69
CA VAL A 186 8.26 -8.15 -12.13
C VAL A 186 8.06 -9.08 -10.93
N PRO A 187 7.24 -10.14 -11.05
CA PRO A 187 7.03 -11.08 -9.96
C PRO A 187 8.28 -11.92 -9.71
N GLN A 188 8.70 -11.97 -8.45
CA GLN A 188 9.76 -12.83 -7.94
C GLN A 188 9.19 -14.05 -7.22
N LEU A 189 8.05 -13.88 -6.50
CA LEU A 189 7.38 -14.95 -5.78
C LEU A 189 5.86 -14.71 -5.79
N ARG A 190 5.10 -15.81 -5.85
CA ARG A 190 3.63 -15.82 -5.76
C ARG A 190 3.20 -16.77 -4.66
N LEU A 191 2.43 -16.26 -3.70
CA LEU A 191 1.89 -17.01 -2.59
C LEU A 191 0.38 -16.82 -2.53
N SER A 192 -0.34 -17.76 -1.89
CA SER A 192 -1.79 -17.68 -1.68
C SER A 192 -2.17 -17.15 -0.30
N SER A 193 -1.19 -16.87 0.55
CA SER A 193 -1.41 -16.37 1.91
C SER A 193 -0.15 -15.74 2.50
N TRP A 194 -0.32 -14.96 3.57
CA TRP A 194 0.79 -14.31 4.28
C TRP A 194 1.64 -15.29 5.11
N ASP A 195 1.17 -16.54 5.31
CA ASP A 195 1.91 -17.62 5.95
C ASP A 195 2.68 -18.52 4.97
N LEU A 196 2.99 -17.99 3.77
CA LEU A 196 3.87 -18.57 2.75
C LEU A 196 3.30 -19.79 2.02
N ARG A 197 1.99 -19.99 1.95
CA ARG A 197 1.41 -21.07 1.14
C ARG A 197 1.61 -20.79 -0.35
N PRO A 198 1.98 -21.81 -1.14
CA PRO A 198 2.17 -21.64 -2.58
C PRO A 198 0.90 -21.17 -3.29
N PHE A 199 1.06 -20.29 -4.27
CA PHE A 199 -0.02 -19.88 -5.15
C PHE A 199 -0.30 -20.97 -6.19
N THR A 200 -1.58 -21.26 -6.43
CA THR A 200 -2.09 -22.16 -7.46
C THR A 200 -3.16 -21.45 -8.30
N GLU A 201 -3.58 -22.06 -9.40
CA GLU A 201 -4.64 -21.51 -10.26
C GLU A 201 -5.98 -21.32 -9.53
N ASP A 202 -6.25 -22.19 -8.52
CA ASP A 202 -7.47 -22.16 -7.71
C ASP A 202 -7.36 -21.22 -6.49
N SER A 203 -6.26 -20.48 -6.34
CA SER A 203 -6.06 -19.60 -5.18
C SER A 203 -7.03 -18.42 -5.21
N GLU A 204 -7.75 -18.22 -4.11
CA GLU A 204 -8.68 -17.09 -3.93
C GLU A 204 -8.01 -15.83 -3.35
N PHE A 205 -6.74 -15.93 -2.99
CA PHE A 205 -5.94 -14.81 -2.49
C PHE A 205 -4.55 -14.86 -3.11
N LEU A 206 -3.99 -13.69 -3.40
CA LEU A 206 -2.64 -13.51 -3.92
C LEU A 206 -1.81 -12.69 -2.93
N VAL A 207 -0.60 -13.15 -2.64
CA VAL A 207 0.49 -12.34 -2.10
C VAL A 207 1.62 -12.38 -3.12
N ALA A 208 1.82 -11.29 -3.85
CA ALA A 208 2.87 -11.15 -4.84
C ALA A 208 4.07 -10.42 -4.25
N VAL A 209 5.24 -11.01 -4.33
CA VAL A 209 6.52 -10.34 -4.09
C VAL A 209 7.07 -9.90 -5.44
N LEU A 210 7.18 -8.59 -5.63
CA LEU A 210 7.62 -7.96 -6.87
C LEU A 210 8.96 -7.25 -6.64
N GLY A 211 9.85 -7.34 -7.61
CA GLY A 211 11.07 -6.54 -7.69
C GLY A 211 11.04 -5.60 -8.88
N LYS A 212 12.01 -4.69 -8.97
CA LYS A 212 12.21 -3.89 -10.18
C LYS A 212 12.57 -4.79 -11.36
N ARG A 213 12.14 -4.39 -12.54
CA ARG A 213 12.66 -5.00 -13.78
C ARG A 213 14.11 -4.61 -13.92
N ALA A 214 14.99 -5.60 -14.11
CA ALA A 214 16.39 -5.33 -14.45
C ALA A 214 16.47 -4.49 -15.74
N SER A 215 17.31 -3.46 -15.71
CA SER A 215 17.55 -2.54 -16.83
C SER A 215 18.27 -3.24 -17.97
#